data_dc816aa34bc4943bd236ed04861946ef
#
_entry.id   dc816aa34bc4943bd236ed04861946ef
#
_cell.length_a   1.000
_cell.length_b   1.000
_cell.length_c   1.000
_cell.angle_alpha   90.00
_cell.angle_beta   90.00
_cell.angle_gamma   90.00
#
_symmetry.space_group_name_H-M   'P 1'
#
loop_
_entity.id
_entity.type
_entity.pdbx_description
1 polymer ?
#
loop_
_entity_poly.entity_id
_entity_poly.type
_entity_poly.pdbx_seq_one_letter_code
_entity_poly.pdbx_strand_id
1 'polypeptide(L)'
;SETIQLTQDKYADLQPSWSPDGRTIAFTSDRGAATNFELLTYNSFQLAMIEVATGEVRTIPVFGNVKHINPQFGDDGESLYFISDQDGFSDVYKLSLEDGRISRVTNLATGVSGHTYLAPAMSVAPGSGLIAYTVFDELEFHVYTKELDGELPEILVVENAEDQLGRKLPPTMPDRFSRIATYLADAETGLLPSNT
;
A
#
# COMPACT_ATOMS: atom_id res chain seq x y z
N SER A 1 -32.30 0.21 -15.04
CA SER A 1 -31.18 0.96 -14.38
C SER A 1 -30.15 1.26 -15.44
N GLU A 2 -29.69 2.48 -15.49
CA GLU A 2 -28.65 2.93 -16.41
C GLU A 2 -27.26 2.72 -15.76
N THR A 3 -26.29 2.27 -16.55
CA THR A 3 -24.89 2.16 -16.13
C THR A 3 -24.13 3.33 -16.73
N ILE A 4 -23.43 4.08 -15.90
CA ILE A 4 -22.66 5.26 -16.30
C ILE A 4 -21.19 4.98 -16.09
N GLN A 5 -20.36 5.22 -17.12
CA GLN A 5 -18.91 5.18 -17.02
C GLN A 5 -18.41 6.54 -16.49
N LEU A 6 -17.69 6.52 -15.37
CA LEU A 6 -17.20 7.73 -14.71
C LEU A 6 -15.79 8.14 -15.18
N THR A 7 -14.89 7.19 -15.44
CA THR A 7 -13.54 7.48 -15.94
C THR A 7 -13.41 7.03 -17.40
N GLN A 8 -12.85 7.89 -18.28
CA GLN A 8 -12.75 7.65 -19.73
C GLN A 8 -11.34 7.89 -20.27
N ASP A 9 -10.34 7.67 -19.45
CA ASP A 9 -8.94 7.79 -19.80
C ASP A 9 -8.24 6.42 -19.92
N LYS A 10 -6.92 6.41 -20.04
CA LYS A 10 -6.12 5.19 -20.24
C LYS A 10 -5.56 4.60 -18.95
N TYR A 11 -5.77 5.25 -17.81
CA TYR A 11 -5.24 4.81 -16.53
C TYR A 11 -6.00 3.61 -15.99
N ALA A 12 -5.29 2.77 -15.23
CA ALA A 12 -5.90 1.66 -14.51
C ALA A 12 -6.50 2.18 -13.20
N ASP A 13 -7.83 2.16 -13.09
CA ASP A 13 -8.59 2.56 -11.91
C ASP A 13 -9.17 1.32 -11.24
N LEU A 14 -8.78 1.05 -10.01
CA LEU A 14 -9.07 -0.18 -9.27
C LEU A 14 -9.62 0.11 -7.88
N GLN A 15 -10.31 -0.87 -7.29
CA GLN A 15 -10.68 -0.90 -5.87
C GLN A 15 -11.49 0.35 -5.42
N PRO A 16 -12.62 0.65 -6.06
CA PRO A 16 -13.43 1.81 -5.71
C PRO A 16 -14.09 1.65 -4.34
N SER A 17 -14.16 2.74 -3.59
CA SER A 17 -14.86 2.85 -2.30
C SER A 17 -15.63 4.15 -2.25
N TRP A 18 -16.91 4.09 -1.88
CA TRP A 18 -17.77 5.25 -1.72
C TRP A 18 -17.48 6.02 -0.44
N SER A 19 -17.54 7.35 -0.52
CA SER A 19 -17.69 8.20 0.65
C SER A 19 -19.05 7.94 1.32
N PRO A 20 -19.16 8.11 2.65
CA PRO A 20 -20.42 7.87 3.37
C PRO A 20 -21.62 8.71 2.85
N ASP A 21 -21.36 9.90 2.32
CA ASP A 21 -22.35 10.79 1.75
C ASP A 21 -22.75 10.47 0.29
N GLY A 22 -22.05 9.50 -0.34
CA GLY A 22 -22.31 9.06 -1.70
C GLY A 22 -21.91 10.06 -2.79
N ARG A 23 -21.08 11.06 -2.50
CA ARG A 23 -20.71 12.11 -3.46
C ARG A 23 -19.36 11.84 -4.12
N THR A 24 -18.47 11.15 -3.43
CA THR A 24 -17.09 10.91 -3.86
C THR A 24 -16.79 9.42 -3.86
N ILE A 25 -15.99 8.99 -4.82
CA ILE A 25 -15.43 7.64 -4.84
C ILE A 25 -13.91 7.77 -4.72
N ALA A 26 -13.33 7.12 -3.71
CA ALA A 26 -11.88 6.91 -3.64
C ALA A 26 -11.52 5.62 -4.38
N PHE A 27 -10.40 5.61 -5.07
CA PHE A 27 -9.91 4.46 -5.81
C PHE A 27 -8.40 4.47 -5.93
N THR A 28 -7.85 3.38 -6.41
CA THR A 28 -6.43 3.20 -6.67
C THR A 28 -6.18 3.41 -8.17
N SER A 29 -5.16 4.19 -8.52
CA SER A 29 -4.84 4.50 -9.93
C SER A 29 -3.34 4.57 -10.19
N ASP A 30 -2.91 4.18 -11.39
CA ASP A 30 -1.54 4.34 -11.86
C ASP A 30 -1.27 5.73 -12.49
N ARG A 31 -2.15 6.70 -12.22
CA ARG A 31 -1.96 8.11 -12.61
C ARG A 31 -0.70 8.68 -11.97
N GLY A 32 0.14 9.29 -12.75
CA GLY A 32 1.34 9.94 -12.23
C GLY A 32 2.35 10.29 -13.31
N ALA A 33 3.36 11.07 -12.93
CA ALA A 33 4.37 11.56 -13.86
C ALA A 33 5.24 10.44 -14.49
N ALA A 34 5.32 9.27 -13.84
CA ALA A 34 6.08 8.12 -14.33
C ALA A 34 5.29 7.25 -15.32
N THR A 35 3.96 7.45 -15.45
CA THR A 35 3.15 6.72 -16.42
C THR A 35 3.34 7.31 -17.81
N ASN A 36 3.85 6.49 -18.72
CA ASN A 36 4.05 6.82 -20.13
C ASN A 36 3.54 5.66 -20.98
N PHE A 37 2.43 5.87 -21.68
CA PHE A 37 1.77 4.84 -22.50
C PHE A 37 2.52 4.51 -23.79
N GLU A 38 3.43 5.38 -24.25
CA GLU A 38 4.26 5.09 -25.43
C GLU A 38 5.43 4.18 -25.07
N LEU A 39 6.02 4.39 -23.88
CA LEU A 39 7.14 3.60 -23.38
C LEU A 39 6.69 2.40 -22.53
N LEU A 40 5.38 2.26 -22.29
CA LEU A 40 4.77 1.24 -21.42
C LEU A 40 5.40 1.23 -20.02
N THR A 41 5.73 2.40 -19.50
CA THR A 41 6.13 2.58 -18.09
C THR A 41 4.95 3.08 -17.29
N TYR A 42 4.85 2.63 -16.06
CA TYR A 42 3.71 2.94 -15.20
C TYR A 42 4.17 3.44 -13.85
N ASN A 43 3.44 4.40 -13.30
CA ASN A 43 3.62 4.87 -11.93
C ASN A 43 3.24 3.76 -10.96
N SER A 44 3.79 3.78 -9.74
CA SER A 44 3.22 2.99 -8.65
C SER A 44 1.79 3.44 -8.41
N PHE A 45 0.93 2.50 -7.99
CA PHE A 45 -0.46 2.82 -7.70
C PHE A 45 -0.58 3.87 -6.61
N GLN A 46 -1.34 4.91 -6.90
CA GLN A 46 -1.60 6.06 -6.03
C GLN A 46 -3.08 6.10 -5.66
N LEU A 47 -3.41 6.80 -4.58
CA LEU A 47 -4.78 7.11 -4.24
C LEU A 47 -5.32 8.21 -5.16
N ALA A 48 -6.54 8.05 -5.60
CA ALA A 48 -7.28 9.03 -6.36
C ALA A 48 -8.72 9.13 -5.86
N MET A 49 -9.36 10.25 -6.15
CA MET A 49 -10.77 10.48 -5.87
C MET A 49 -11.43 11.06 -7.09
N ILE A 50 -12.72 10.72 -7.27
CA ILE A 50 -13.60 11.32 -8.26
C ILE A 50 -14.84 11.89 -7.58
N GLU A 51 -15.17 13.14 -7.87
CA GLU A 51 -16.45 13.75 -7.53
C GLU A 51 -17.49 13.27 -8.54
N VAL A 52 -18.50 12.53 -8.09
CA VAL A 52 -19.44 11.84 -8.99
C VAL A 52 -20.31 12.82 -9.80
N ALA A 53 -20.64 13.97 -9.22
CA ALA A 53 -21.49 14.96 -9.87
C ALA A 53 -20.79 15.69 -11.02
N THR A 54 -19.48 15.93 -10.89
CA THR A 54 -18.69 16.70 -11.87
C THR A 54 -17.83 15.83 -12.77
N GLY A 55 -17.50 14.60 -12.33
CA GLY A 55 -16.54 13.72 -12.98
C GLY A 55 -15.09 14.18 -12.79
N GLU A 56 -14.83 15.15 -11.90
CA GLU A 56 -13.49 15.65 -11.64
C GLU A 56 -12.67 14.59 -10.86
N VAL A 57 -11.54 14.20 -11.44
CA VAL A 57 -10.60 13.25 -10.84
C VAL A 57 -9.38 13.99 -10.30
N ARG A 58 -8.99 13.70 -9.05
CA ARG A 58 -7.77 14.21 -8.43
C ARG A 58 -6.97 13.08 -7.79
N THR A 59 -5.67 13.14 -7.89
CA THR A 59 -4.76 12.27 -7.11
C THR A 59 -4.56 12.85 -5.72
N ILE A 60 -4.37 11.95 -4.75
CA ILE A 60 -4.12 12.32 -3.36
C ILE A 60 -2.64 12.03 -3.08
N PRO A 61 -1.81 13.06 -2.90
CA PRO A 61 -0.42 12.87 -2.53
C PRO A 61 -0.35 12.32 -1.08
N VAL A 62 0.37 11.23 -0.90
CA VAL A 62 0.56 10.59 0.41
C VAL A 62 2.05 10.41 0.66
N PHE A 63 2.58 9.24 0.34
CA PHE A 63 4.02 8.99 0.34
C PHE A 63 4.56 9.13 -1.09
N GLY A 64 5.86 9.00 -1.28
CA GLY A 64 6.48 9.04 -2.59
C GLY A 64 6.00 7.94 -3.56
N ASN A 65 6.78 7.62 -4.58
CA ASN A 65 6.41 6.64 -5.61
C ASN A 65 6.48 5.19 -5.07
N VAL A 66 5.59 4.87 -4.14
CA VAL A 66 5.37 3.53 -3.55
C VAL A 66 3.92 3.13 -3.74
N LYS A 67 3.59 1.89 -3.48
CA LYS A 67 2.24 1.36 -3.65
C LYS A 67 1.27 1.96 -2.63
N HIS A 68 0.12 2.45 -3.11
CA HIS A 68 -1.02 2.84 -2.29
C HIS A 68 -2.27 2.19 -2.87
N ILE A 69 -2.89 1.27 -2.14
CA ILE A 69 -4.01 0.48 -2.62
C ILE A 69 -5.12 0.35 -1.57
N ASN A 70 -6.26 -0.16 -2.00
CA ASN A 70 -7.41 -0.52 -1.18
C ASN A 70 -7.91 0.65 -0.31
N PRO A 71 -8.19 1.84 -0.91
CA PRO A 71 -8.76 2.94 -0.14
C PRO A 71 -10.12 2.58 0.42
N GLN A 72 -10.38 2.95 1.68
CA GLN A 72 -11.66 2.78 2.35
C GLN A 72 -11.96 4.03 3.18
N PHE A 73 -13.12 4.64 2.99
CA PHE A 73 -13.52 5.76 3.84
C PHE A 73 -13.80 5.31 5.26
N GLY A 74 -13.47 6.17 6.21
CA GLY A 74 -14.02 6.10 7.56
C GLY A 74 -15.46 6.60 7.63
N ASP A 75 -16.14 6.31 8.72
CA ASP A 75 -17.55 6.72 8.94
C ASP A 75 -17.74 8.23 8.99
N ASP A 76 -16.67 8.94 9.39
CA ASP A 76 -16.64 10.41 9.43
C ASP A 76 -16.65 11.06 8.03
N GLY A 77 -16.33 10.29 6.98
CA GLY A 77 -16.12 10.83 5.64
C GLY A 77 -14.89 11.71 5.47
N GLU A 78 -14.15 11.94 6.55
CA GLU A 78 -12.95 12.79 6.63
C GLU A 78 -11.67 11.98 6.74
N SER A 79 -11.80 10.67 7.00
CA SER A 79 -10.69 9.74 7.08
C SER A 79 -10.68 8.80 5.89
N LEU A 80 -9.50 8.52 5.35
CA LEU A 80 -9.28 7.51 4.32
C LEU A 80 -8.24 6.50 4.80
N TYR A 81 -8.64 5.24 4.92
CA TYR A 81 -7.75 4.13 5.23
C TYR A 81 -7.23 3.51 3.94
N PHE A 82 -5.97 3.13 3.91
CA PHE A 82 -5.33 2.54 2.72
C PHE A 82 -4.15 1.66 3.12
N ILE A 83 -3.73 0.81 2.20
CA ILE A 83 -2.54 -0.03 2.36
C ILE A 83 -1.40 0.60 1.58
N SER A 84 -0.23 0.72 2.22
CA SER A 84 1.00 1.19 1.58
C SER A 84 2.21 0.37 2.02
N ASP A 85 3.20 0.24 1.13
CA ASP A 85 4.48 -0.41 1.40
C ASP A 85 5.63 0.62 1.55
N GLN A 86 5.31 1.81 2.07
CA GLN A 86 6.22 2.94 2.14
C GLN A 86 7.53 2.68 2.90
N ASP A 87 7.54 1.75 3.83
CA ASP A 87 8.70 1.34 4.62
C ASP A 87 9.20 -0.08 4.29
N GLY A 88 8.72 -0.65 3.19
CA GLY A 88 9.10 -1.97 2.69
C GLY A 88 8.13 -3.09 3.04
N PHE A 89 7.20 -2.87 3.96
CA PHE A 89 6.12 -3.79 4.32
C PHE A 89 4.76 -3.13 4.07
N SER A 90 3.79 -3.95 3.62
CA SER A 90 2.43 -3.45 3.43
C SER A 90 1.74 -3.31 4.77
N ASP A 91 1.45 -2.08 5.18
CA ASP A 91 0.69 -1.79 6.39
C ASP A 91 -0.53 -0.91 6.07
N VAL A 92 -1.48 -0.89 7.00
CA VAL A 92 -2.62 0.01 6.93
C VAL A 92 -2.24 1.37 7.50
N TYR A 93 -2.62 2.42 6.78
CA TYR A 93 -2.46 3.81 7.15
C TYR A 93 -3.81 4.51 7.14
N LYS A 94 -3.93 5.56 7.93
CA LYS A 94 -5.05 6.50 7.96
C LYS A 94 -4.57 7.85 7.48
N LEU A 95 -5.25 8.41 6.50
CA LEU A 95 -5.08 9.79 6.04
C LEU A 95 -6.27 10.62 6.53
N SER A 96 -6.02 11.73 7.17
CA SER A 96 -7.02 12.78 7.40
C SER A 96 -7.14 13.61 6.12
N LEU A 97 -8.34 13.70 5.58
CA LEU A 97 -8.63 14.47 4.35
C LEU A 97 -8.72 15.97 4.63
N GLU A 98 -8.93 16.37 5.88
CA GLU A 98 -9.01 17.76 6.31
C GLU A 98 -7.64 18.44 6.33
N ASP A 99 -6.66 17.82 6.97
CA ASP A 99 -5.35 18.41 7.24
C ASP A 99 -4.15 17.66 6.65
N GLY A 100 -4.41 16.53 5.98
CA GLY A 100 -3.38 15.73 5.30
C GLY A 100 -2.50 14.90 6.24
N ARG A 101 -2.82 14.83 7.54
CA ARG A 101 -2.04 14.02 8.50
C ARG A 101 -2.18 12.54 8.19
N ILE A 102 -1.06 11.82 8.30
CA ILE A 102 -1.00 10.39 8.09
C ILE A 102 -0.60 9.70 9.39
N SER A 103 -1.36 8.68 9.76
CA SER A 103 -1.09 7.84 10.92
C SER A 103 -0.97 6.38 10.51
N ARG A 104 -0.10 5.63 11.16
CA ARG A 104 0.05 4.19 10.95
C ARG A 104 -0.94 3.43 11.83
N VAL A 105 -1.76 2.59 11.21
CA VAL A 105 -2.77 1.77 11.89
C VAL A 105 -2.21 0.41 12.28
N THR A 106 -1.45 -0.23 11.37
CA THR A 106 -0.79 -1.52 11.65
C THR A 106 0.73 -1.38 11.57
N ASN A 107 1.45 -2.26 12.26
CA ASN A 107 2.89 -2.39 12.20
C ASN A 107 3.25 -3.88 12.34
N LEU A 108 3.16 -4.61 11.25
CA LEU A 108 3.24 -6.06 11.23
C LEU A 108 4.57 -6.52 10.61
N ALA A 109 5.17 -7.54 11.20
CA ALA A 109 6.47 -8.07 10.73
C ALA A 109 6.41 -8.66 9.30
N THR A 110 5.25 -9.19 8.90
CA THR A 110 5.01 -9.75 7.56
C THR A 110 4.14 -8.83 6.69
N GLY A 111 3.60 -7.76 7.28
CA GLY A 111 2.69 -6.84 6.63
C GLY A 111 1.27 -7.39 6.42
N VAL A 112 0.38 -6.51 6.00
CA VAL A 112 -0.98 -6.86 5.54
C VAL A 112 -0.86 -7.46 4.14
N SER A 113 -1.42 -8.65 3.94
CA SER A 113 -1.20 -9.46 2.74
C SER A 113 -2.50 -9.88 2.09
N GLY A 114 -2.68 -9.54 0.83
CA GLY A 114 -3.67 -10.17 -0.04
C GLY A 114 -3.06 -11.32 -0.83
N HIS A 115 -3.88 -12.02 -1.61
CA HIS A 115 -3.43 -13.16 -2.43
C HIS A 115 -2.45 -12.76 -3.54
N THR A 116 -2.48 -11.50 -3.97
CA THR A 116 -1.53 -10.91 -4.92
C THR A 116 -1.07 -9.55 -4.42
N TYR A 117 -0.03 -9.00 -5.06
CA TYR A 117 0.53 -7.68 -4.74
C TYR A 117 -0.51 -6.54 -4.72
N LEU A 118 -1.54 -6.63 -5.55
CA LEU A 118 -2.62 -5.64 -5.66
C LEU A 118 -3.95 -6.11 -5.08
N ALA A 119 -4.01 -7.29 -4.47
CA ALA A 119 -5.27 -7.75 -3.90
C ALA A 119 -5.68 -6.88 -2.71
N PRO A 120 -6.96 -6.46 -2.63
CA PRO A 120 -7.47 -5.81 -1.43
C PRO A 120 -7.36 -6.77 -0.25
N ALA A 121 -6.86 -6.27 0.86
CA ALA A 121 -6.59 -7.09 2.04
C ALA A 121 -7.10 -6.44 3.33
N MET A 122 -7.92 -5.40 3.20
CA MET A 122 -8.51 -4.65 4.30
C MET A 122 -9.95 -4.28 3.99
N SER A 123 -10.77 -4.21 5.02
CA SER A 123 -12.13 -3.67 4.99
C SER A 123 -12.40 -2.86 6.26
N VAL A 124 -12.94 -1.66 6.10
CA VAL A 124 -13.46 -0.83 7.19
C VAL A 124 -14.91 -1.20 7.44
N ALA A 125 -15.27 -1.43 8.69
CA ALA A 125 -16.64 -1.76 9.08
C ALA A 125 -17.40 -0.49 9.44
N PRO A 126 -18.38 -0.05 8.63
CA PRO A 126 -19.13 1.17 8.88
C PRO A 126 -19.85 1.17 10.23
N GLY A 127 -19.77 2.28 10.95
CA GLY A 127 -20.48 2.49 12.23
C GLY A 127 -19.93 1.71 13.43
N SER A 128 -18.84 0.94 13.25
CA SER A 128 -18.33 0.09 14.33
C SER A 128 -16.94 0.50 14.84
N GLY A 129 -16.25 1.40 14.17
CA GLY A 129 -14.88 1.77 14.49
C GLY A 129 -13.88 0.61 14.37
N LEU A 130 -14.17 -0.39 13.53
CA LEU A 130 -13.34 -1.57 13.34
C LEU A 130 -12.77 -1.63 11.92
N ILE A 131 -11.58 -2.19 11.82
CA ILE A 131 -11.05 -2.69 10.54
C ILE A 131 -10.83 -4.20 10.63
N ALA A 132 -11.02 -4.89 9.50
CA ALA A 132 -10.57 -6.24 9.29
C ALA A 132 -9.45 -6.24 8.24
N TYR A 133 -8.44 -7.08 8.40
CA TYR A 133 -7.35 -7.23 7.44
C TYR A 133 -6.81 -8.65 7.44
N THR A 134 -6.16 -9.03 6.35
CA THR A 134 -5.55 -10.34 6.19
C THR A 134 -4.03 -10.27 6.34
N VAL A 135 -3.47 -11.30 6.94
CA VAL A 135 -2.02 -11.49 7.11
C VAL A 135 -1.66 -12.89 6.64
N PHE A 136 -0.58 -13.01 5.90
CA PHE A 136 0.03 -14.30 5.57
C PHE A 136 1.10 -14.62 6.59
N ASP A 137 0.84 -15.64 7.40
CA ASP A 137 1.74 -16.11 8.45
C ASP A 137 1.69 -17.63 8.53
N GLU A 138 2.79 -18.27 8.88
CA GLU A 138 2.94 -19.72 9.00
C GLU A 138 2.37 -20.51 7.79
N LEU A 139 2.52 -19.97 6.57
CA LEU A 139 2.04 -20.52 5.29
C LEU A 139 0.51 -20.49 5.11
N GLU A 140 -0.22 -19.76 5.92
CA GLU A 140 -1.66 -19.61 5.86
C GLU A 140 -2.10 -18.12 5.86
N PHE A 141 -3.31 -17.85 5.35
CA PHE A 141 -3.92 -16.53 5.44
C PHE A 141 -4.89 -16.49 6.61
N HIS A 142 -4.68 -15.52 7.49
CA HIS A 142 -5.52 -15.28 8.65
C HIS A 142 -6.20 -13.92 8.56
N VAL A 143 -7.44 -13.83 9.06
CA VAL A 143 -8.18 -12.58 9.17
C VAL A 143 -8.10 -12.07 10.60
N TYR A 144 -7.69 -10.81 10.75
CA TYR A 144 -7.61 -10.11 12.01
C TYR A 144 -8.56 -8.93 12.02
N THR A 145 -8.97 -8.50 13.19
CA THR A 145 -9.70 -7.26 13.41
C THR A 145 -8.93 -6.34 14.36
N LYS A 146 -9.10 -5.04 14.19
CA LYS A 146 -8.53 -4.01 15.07
C LYS A 146 -9.51 -2.88 15.26
N GLU A 147 -9.63 -2.40 16.50
CA GLU A 147 -10.34 -1.18 16.83
C GLU A 147 -9.53 0.05 16.37
N LEU A 148 -10.25 1.06 15.88
CA LEU A 148 -9.68 2.32 15.37
C LEU A 148 -9.75 3.44 16.40
N ASP A 149 -10.17 3.14 17.63
CA ASP A 149 -10.21 4.06 18.74
C ASP A 149 -8.81 4.22 19.36
N GLY A 150 -8.49 5.46 19.70
CA GLY A 150 -7.24 5.84 20.33
C GLY A 150 -6.32 6.67 19.44
N GLU A 151 -5.26 7.19 20.05
CA GLU A 151 -4.23 7.93 19.34
C GLU A 151 -3.38 6.98 18.47
N LEU A 152 -3.41 7.19 17.17
CA LEU A 152 -2.54 6.50 16.23
C LEU A 152 -1.22 7.26 16.10
N PRO A 153 -0.07 6.58 15.99
CA PRO A 153 1.21 7.23 15.77
C PRO A 153 1.21 7.97 14.43
N GLU A 154 1.39 9.28 14.50
CA GLU A 154 1.50 10.13 13.32
C GLU A 154 2.84 9.89 12.62
N ILE A 155 2.79 9.85 11.28
CA ILE A 155 3.98 9.75 10.45
C ILE A 155 4.23 11.09 9.79
N LEU A 156 5.39 11.66 10.07
CA LEU A 156 5.84 12.84 9.35
C LEU A 156 6.25 12.43 7.93
N VAL A 157 5.54 12.94 6.92
CA VAL A 157 5.92 12.76 5.52
C VAL A 157 7.13 13.63 5.25
N VAL A 158 8.27 13.01 5.02
CA VAL A 158 9.49 13.73 4.59
C VAL A 158 9.40 13.89 3.08
N GLU A 159 9.31 15.13 2.60
CA GLU A 159 9.11 15.46 1.18
C GLU A 159 10.27 15.03 0.25
N ASN A 160 11.40 14.58 0.78
CA ASN A 160 12.57 14.19 -0.01
C ASN A 160 12.59 12.69 -0.29
N ALA A 161 11.97 12.30 -1.41
CA ALA A 161 11.92 10.90 -1.88
C ALA A 161 13.32 10.28 -2.13
N GLU A 162 14.35 11.07 -2.36
CA GLU A 162 15.71 10.56 -2.59
C GLU A 162 16.36 9.99 -1.33
N ASP A 163 16.03 10.50 -0.15
CA ASP A 163 16.56 10.00 1.13
C ASP A 163 15.91 8.67 1.59
N GLN A 164 14.75 8.33 1.02
CA GLN A 164 14.03 7.11 1.40
C GLN A 164 14.53 5.85 0.68
N LEU A 165 15.12 6.00 -0.51
CA LEU A 165 15.70 4.87 -1.26
C LEU A 165 16.83 4.16 -0.48
N GLY A 166 17.56 4.90 0.34
CA GLY A 166 18.61 4.34 1.21
C GLY A 166 18.08 3.62 2.47
N ARG A 167 16.83 3.86 2.87
CA ARG A 167 16.23 3.27 4.08
C ARG A 167 15.44 1.98 3.80
N LYS A 168 15.16 1.66 2.55
CA LYS A 168 14.34 0.50 2.15
C LYS A 168 15.06 -0.84 2.20
N LEU A 169 16.37 -0.86 2.24
CA LEU A 169 17.13 -2.08 2.45
C LEU A 169 17.48 -2.16 3.93
N PRO A 170 17.24 -3.31 4.60
CA PRO A 170 17.81 -3.52 5.92
C PRO A 170 19.32 -3.24 5.80
N PRO A 171 19.93 -2.56 6.79
CA PRO A 171 21.36 -2.30 6.75
C PRO A 171 22.04 -3.64 6.47
N THR A 172 22.81 -3.71 5.39
CA THR A 172 23.69 -4.84 5.15
C THR A 172 24.57 -4.93 6.38
N MET A 173 24.22 -5.85 7.28
CA MET A 173 25.12 -6.11 8.42
C MET A 173 26.43 -6.57 7.83
N PRO A 174 27.52 -5.79 7.95
CA PRO A 174 28.83 -6.33 7.71
C PRO A 174 28.97 -7.46 8.73
N ASP A 175 29.34 -8.65 8.31
CA ASP A 175 29.64 -9.82 9.16
C ASP A 175 28.48 -10.70 9.70
N ARG A 176 27.38 -10.81 9.03
CA ARG A 176 26.68 -12.09 9.13
C ARG A 176 27.29 -13.03 8.12
N PHE A 177 28.07 -13.99 8.63
CA PHE A 177 28.47 -15.17 7.86
C PHE A 177 27.25 -15.67 7.10
N SER A 178 27.23 -15.41 5.81
CA SER A 178 26.21 -15.99 4.95
C SER A 178 26.39 -17.50 5.05
N ARG A 179 25.40 -18.24 5.54
CA ARG A 179 25.45 -19.70 5.53
C ARG A 179 25.75 -20.22 4.12
N ILE A 180 25.26 -19.51 3.10
CA ILE A 180 25.55 -19.80 1.69
C ILE A 180 27.05 -19.63 1.42
N ALA A 181 27.68 -18.54 1.85
CA ALA A 181 29.13 -18.37 1.66
C ALA A 181 29.95 -19.41 2.43
N THR A 182 29.49 -19.84 3.60
CA THR A 182 30.11 -20.93 4.35
C THR A 182 29.97 -22.26 3.61
N TYR A 183 28.81 -22.59 3.07
CA TYR A 183 28.61 -23.80 2.28
C TYR A 183 29.39 -23.76 0.95
N LEU A 184 29.48 -22.61 0.30
CA LEU A 184 30.26 -22.46 -0.94
C LEU A 184 31.78 -22.56 -0.71
N ALA A 185 32.27 -22.24 0.50
CA ALA A 185 33.66 -22.34 0.87
C ALA A 185 34.06 -23.73 1.39
N ASP A 186 33.09 -24.61 1.69
CA ASP A 186 33.31 -25.94 2.20
C ASP A 186 33.34 -26.93 1.04
N ALA A 187 34.54 -27.52 0.80
CA ALA A 187 34.73 -28.48 -0.30
C ALA A 187 33.96 -29.81 -0.12
N GLU A 188 33.55 -30.18 1.12
CA GLU A 188 32.80 -31.40 1.40
C GLU A 188 31.26 -31.22 1.36
N THR A 189 30.78 -30.02 1.72
CA THR A 189 29.35 -29.71 1.76
C THR A 189 28.93 -28.67 0.71
N GLY A 190 29.88 -28.06 0.03
CA GLY A 190 29.68 -27.03 -0.99
C GLY A 190 29.36 -27.57 -2.39
N LEU A 191 29.72 -26.81 -3.40
CA LEU A 191 29.49 -27.16 -4.80
C LEU A 191 30.28 -28.42 -5.17
N LEU A 192 29.65 -29.31 -5.96
CA LEU A 192 30.34 -30.43 -6.57
C LEU A 192 31.63 -29.94 -7.26
N PRO A 193 32.77 -30.62 -7.09
CA PRO A 193 33.97 -30.25 -7.78
C PRO A 193 33.70 -30.22 -9.29
N SER A 194 34.04 -29.12 -9.93
CA SER A 194 33.94 -29.02 -11.39
C SER A 194 34.86 -30.09 -11.98
N ASN A 195 34.31 -31.07 -12.66
CA ASN A 195 35.10 -31.98 -13.47
C ASN A 195 35.87 -31.16 -14.51
N THR A 196 37.16 -31.01 -14.30
CA THR A 196 38.09 -30.61 -15.33
C THR A 196 38.29 -31.74 -16.32
#